data_65a351ec3818fa4cc490352259384d62
#
_entry.id   65a351ec3818fa4cc490352259384d62
#
_cell.length_a   1.000
_cell.length_b   1.000
_cell.length_c   1.000
_cell.angle_alpha   90.00
_cell.angle_beta   90.00
_cell.angle_gamma   90.00
#
_symmetry.space_group_name_H-M   'P 1'
#
loop_
_entity.id
_entity.type
_entity.pdbx_description
1 polymer ?
#
loop_
_entity_poly.entity_id
_entity_poly.type
_entity_poly.pdbx_seq_one_letter_code
_entity_poly.pdbx_strand_id
1 'polypeptide(L)'
;MAAMNTADIGFEKEIWKAADKMRGNIDASEYKSVVLGLIFLKYISDKFEAKYQQLVAEGEGFEEDKDEYLSNKNEKGSYDPVFYVPAEARWEAIAIHAHSPEIGTIIDNAMRAIEKENKRLKDILPKNFARPELDKRRLGEVVDLFTNIRMHEHGDSKDILGRAYEYCLSKFAEAEGKLAGEFYTPACIVKTLVNVLQPYKGRVYDPCCGSGGMFVQSAQFIESHSGNINNISVYGQDSNPTTWKMAQMNLAIRGIEADLGRCLLYTSPSPRDAHESR
;
A
#
# COMPACT_ATOMS: atom_id res chain seq x y z
N MET A 1 -29.05 -4.57 11.28
CA MET A 1 -28.11 -5.25 10.37
C MET A 1 -27.94 -4.34 9.16
N ALA A 2 -26.98 -3.45 9.19
CA ALA A 2 -26.63 -2.65 8.01
C ALA A 2 -25.88 -3.57 7.07
N ALA A 3 -26.43 -3.78 5.88
CA ALA A 3 -25.78 -4.50 4.81
C ALA A 3 -24.41 -3.87 4.57
N MET A 4 -23.36 -4.68 4.59
CA MET A 4 -22.06 -4.32 4.03
C MET A 4 -22.33 -3.82 2.62
N ASN A 5 -22.11 -2.54 2.40
CA ASN A 5 -22.10 -1.97 1.06
C ASN A 5 -20.80 -2.42 0.38
N THR A 6 -20.72 -3.69 0.05
CA THR A 6 -19.79 -4.21 -0.94
C THR A 6 -20.35 -3.82 -2.30
N ALA A 7 -20.26 -2.56 -2.64
CA ALA A 7 -20.34 -2.17 -4.03
C ALA A 7 -19.13 -2.87 -4.68
N ASP A 8 -19.42 -4.02 -5.28
CA ASP A 8 -18.50 -4.83 -6.08
C ASP A 8 -18.14 -3.96 -7.29
N ILE A 9 -17.00 -3.29 -7.24
CA ILE A 9 -16.59 -2.36 -8.29
C ILE A 9 -16.23 -3.13 -9.57
N GLY A 10 -16.16 -4.44 -9.50
CA GLY A 10 -15.86 -5.30 -10.64
C GLY A 10 -14.36 -5.34 -10.99
N PHE A 11 -13.65 -4.20 -10.90
CA PHE A 11 -12.25 -4.10 -11.27
C PHE A 11 -11.29 -4.82 -10.29
N GLU A 12 -11.65 -4.94 -9.02
CA GLU A 12 -10.89 -5.71 -8.02
C GLU A 12 -10.71 -7.17 -8.45
N LYS A 13 -11.78 -7.74 -9.01
CA LYS A 13 -11.73 -9.09 -9.59
C LYS A 13 -10.89 -9.16 -10.86
N GLU A 14 -10.89 -8.10 -11.67
CA GLU A 14 -10.05 -8.02 -12.86
C GLU A 14 -8.58 -7.91 -12.51
N ILE A 15 -8.23 -7.07 -11.54
CA ILE A 15 -6.88 -6.98 -10.98
C ILE A 15 -6.43 -8.36 -10.47
N TRP A 16 -7.27 -9.04 -9.70
CA TRP A 16 -6.93 -10.36 -9.19
C TRP A 16 -6.76 -11.40 -10.31
N LYS A 17 -7.64 -11.42 -11.31
CA LYS A 17 -7.51 -12.34 -12.46
C LYS A 17 -6.21 -12.13 -13.23
N ALA A 18 -5.81 -10.87 -13.41
CA ALA A 18 -4.56 -10.56 -14.09
C ALA A 18 -3.36 -10.93 -13.23
N ALA A 19 -3.45 -10.61 -11.96
CA ALA A 19 -2.47 -11.02 -10.97
C ALA A 19 -2.32 -12.55 -10.97
N ASP A 20 -3.39 -13.31 -10.86
CA ASP A 20 -3.37 -14.77 -10.83
C ASP A 20 -2.74 -15.39 -12.10
N LYS A 21 -2.86 -14.74 -13.26
CA LYS A 21 -2.15 -15.16 -14.47
C LYS A 21 -0.62 -15.09 -14.36
N MET A 22 -0.07 -14.19 -13.54
CA MET A 22 1.36 -14.11 -13.32
C MET A 22 1.90 -15.21 -12.41
N ARG A 23 1.04 -15.90 -11.66
CA ARG A 23 1.43 -16.84 -10.61
C ARG A 23 2.43 -17.90 -11.08
N GLY A 24 2.30 -18.46 -12.28
CA GLY A 24 3.26 -19.36 -12.92
C GLY A 24 4.00 -20.29 -11.95
N ASN A 25 5.35 -20.28 -12.03
CA ASN A 25 6.25 -21.06 -11.18
C ASN A 25 6.90 -20.22 -10.05
N ILE A 26 6.31 -19.07 -9.72
CA ILE A 26 6.86 -18.15 -8.72
C ILE A 26 6.31 -18.52 -7.34
N ASP A 27 7.14 -18.44 -6.30
CA ASP A 27 6.71 -18.61 -4.92
C ASP A 27 5.62 -17.59 -4.54
N ALA A 28 4.64 -18.04 -3.74
CA ALA A 28 3.47 -17.22 -3.39
C ALA A 28 3.87 -15.90 -2.69
N SER A 29 4.91 -15.93 -1.85
CA SER A 29 5.38 -14.73 -1.13
C SER A 29 5.97 -13.68 -2.06
N GLU A 30 6.72 -14.12 -3.05
CA GLU A 30 7.36 -13.26 -4.05
C GLU A 30 6.35 -12.69 -5.05
N TYR A 31 5.41 -13.51 -5.52
CA TYR A 31 4.32 -13.11 -6.37
C TYR A 31 3.45 -12.03 -5.72
N LYS A 32 3.12 -12.19 -4.44
CA LYS A 32 2.41 -11.20 -3.63
C LYS A 32 3.10 -9.84 -3.65
N SER A 33 4.42 -9.82 -3.42
CA SER A 33 5.23 -8.60 -3.45
C SER A 33 5.17 -7.89 -4.81
N VAL A 34 5.23 -8.64 -5.93
CA VAL A 34 5.13 -8.10 -7.29
C VAL A 34 3.79 -7.43 -7.53
N VAL A 35 2.68 -8.11 -7.24
CA VAL A 35 1.33 -7.58 -7.46
C VAL A 35 1.06 -6.34 -6.62
N LEU A 36 1.33 -6.42 -5.32
CA LEU A 36 1.10 -5.30 -4.42
C LEU A 36 2.00 -4.11 -4.73
N GLY A 37 3.23 -4.37 -5.19
CA GLY A 37 4.14 -3.34 -5.65
C GLY A 37 3.64 -2.61 -6.90
N LEU A 38 3.07 -3.33 -7.88
CA LEU A 38 2.48 -2.72 -9.07
C LEU A 38 1.25 -1.87 -8.74
N ILE A 39 0.37 -2.36 -7.86
CA ILE A 39 -0.79 -1.58 -7.39
C ILE A 39 -0.31 -0.29 -6.73
N PHE A 40 0.72 -0.39 -5.88
CA PHE A 40 1.28 0.78 -5.21
C PHE A 40 1.92 1.76 -6.20
N LEU A 41 2.71 1.27 -7.17
CA LEU A 41 3.35 2.10 -8.19
C LEU A 41 2.30 2.85 -9.03
N LYS A 42 1.24 2.16 -9.46
CA LYS A 42 0.13 2.79 -10.19
C LYS A 42 -0.51 3.89 -9.34
N TYR A 43 -0.77 3.61 -8.06
CA TYR A 43 -1.36 4.58 -7.14
C TYR A 43 -0.54 5.86 -7.02
N ILE A 44 0.76 5.72 -6.70
CA ILE A 44 1.60 6.90 -6.49
C ILE A 44 1.78 7.69 -7.76
N SER A 45 1.85 7.01 -8.92
CA SER A 45 1.96 7.66 -10.22
C SER A 45 0.69 8.44 -10.58
N ASP A 46 -0.49 7.84 -10.40
CA ASP A 46 -1.76 8.51 -10.68
C ASP A 46 -2.00 9.71 -9.76
N LYS A 47 -1.62 9.57 -8.49
CA LYS A 47 -1.76 10.64 -7.52
C LYS A 47 -0.80 11.80 -7.81
N PHE A 48 0.43 11.47 -8.21
CA PHE A 48 1.40 12.46 -8.67
C PHE A 48 0.87 13.19 -9.91
N GLU A 49 0.39 12.44 -10.91
CA GLU A 49 -0.12 13.03 -12.15
C GLU A 49 -1.30 13.96 -11.89
N ALA A 50 -2.22 13.59 -11.01
CA ALA A 50 -3.35 14.46 -10.64
C ALA A 50 -2.88 15.79 -10.03
N LYS A 51 -1.88 15.76 -9.13
CA LYS A 51 -1.28 16.97 -8.55
C LYS A 51 -0.49 17.75 -9.60
N TYR A 52 0.26 17.06 -10.46
CA TYR A 52 1.01 17.66 -11.56
C TYR A 52 0.08 18.46 -12.48
N GLN A 53 -1.04 17.88 -12.91
CA GLN A 53 -2.02 18.56 -13.76
C GLN A 53 -2.67 19.75 -13.05
N GLN A 54 -2.88 19.66 -11.74
CA GLN A 54 -3.35 20.79 -10.95
C GLN A 54 -2.34 21.95 -11.00
N LEU A 55 -1.05 21.70 -10.75
CA LEU A 55 0.00 22.72 -10.79
C LEU A 55 0.17 23.32 -12.19
N VAL A 56 0.08 22.51 -13.24
CA VAL A 56 0.06 22.99 -14.63
C VAL A 56 -1.12 23.94 -14.88
N ALA A 57 -2.30 23.61 -14.35
CA ALA A 57 -3.50 24.45 -14.50
C ALA A 57 -3.39 25.79 -13.71
N GLU A 58 -2.66 25.81 -12.61
CA GLU A 58 -2.34 27.01 -11.85
C GLU A 58 -1.38 27.95 -12.62
N GLY A 59 -0.56 27.40 -13.53
CA GLY A 59 0.25 28.16 -14.48
C GLY A 59 1.45 28.88 -13.89
N GLU A 60 1.88 28.52 -12.70
CA GLU A 60 3.01 29.17 -12.00
C GLU A 60 4.38 28.56 -12.35
N GLY A 61 4.42 27.42 -13.08
CA GLY A 61 5.65 26.76 -13.52
C GLY A 61 6.36 25.93 -12.45
N PHE A 62 5.64 25.54 -11.38
CA PHE A 62 6.17 24.75 -10.26
C PHE A 62 5.85 23.27 -10.36
N GLU A 63 5.33 22.78 -11.48
CA GLU A 63 4.89 21.39 -11.67
C GLU A 63 6.01 20.34 -11.51
N GLU A 64 7.26 20.74 -11.71
CA GLU A 64 8.42 19.87 -11.47
C GLU A 64 9.16 20.19 -10.15
N ASP A 65 8.66 21.14 -9.36
CA ASP A 65 9.25 21.44 -8.06
C ASP A 65 8.84 20.38 -7.02
N LYS A 66 9.83 19.69 -6.48
CA LYS A 66 9.62 18.61 -5.50
C LYS A 66 8.98 19.09 -4.20
N ASP A 67 9.21 20.32 -3.82
CA ASP A 67 8.70 20.87 -2.57
C ASP A 67 7.17 21.01 -2.60
N GLU A 68 6.58 21.16 -3.79
CA GLU A 68 5.13 21.15 -3.99
C GLU A 68 4.46 19.80 -3.68
N TYR A 69 5.22 18.71 -3.76
CA TYR A 69 4.75 17.35 -3.48
C TYR A 69 5.09 16.90 -2.04
N LEU A 70 6.11 17.49 -1.43
CA LEU A 70 6.53 17.15 -0.07
C LEU A 70 5.61 17.70 1.01
N SER A 71 4.68 18.60 0.66
CA SER A 71 3.61 19.05 1.54
C SER A 71 2.67 17.88 1.85
N ASN A 72 2.88 17.25 2.98
CA ASN A 72 2.13 16.05 3.40
C ASN A 72 0.75 16.37 3.99
N LYS A 73 0.24 17.59 3.80
CA LYS A 73 -1.06 18.00 4.33
C LYS A 73 -1.94 18.48 3.20
N ASN A 74 -3.17 18.00 3.16
CA ASN A 74 -4.18 18.55 2.26
C ASN A 74 -4.69 19.90 2.80
N GLU A 75 -5.56 20.58 2.03
CA GLU A 75 -6.17 21.86 2.42
C GLU A 75 -6.90 21.82 3.77
N LYS A 76 -7.35 20.64 4.22
CA LYS A 76 -7.98 20.40 5.52
C LYS A 76 -6.98 20.12 6.63
N GLY A 77 -5.67 20.16 6.35
CA GLY A 77 -4.61 19.87 7.31
C GLY A 77 -4.44 18.38 7.63
N SER A 78 -5.13 17.48 6.93
CA SER A 78 -4.98 16.03 7.08
C SER A 78 -3.76 15.53 6.30
N TYR A 79 -3.11 14.50 6.85
CA TYR A 79 -2.02 13.84 6.15
C TYR A 79 -2.50 13.23 4.84
N ASP A 80 -1.93 13.68 3.73
CA ASP A 80 -2.24 13.23 2.39
C ASP A 80 -0.97 13.26 1.52
N PRO A 81 -0.08 12.28 1.65
CA PRO A 81 1.20 12.30 0.97
C PRO A 81 1.01 12.17 -0.53
N VAL A 82 1.60 13.09 -1.26
CA VAL A 82 1.87 12.95 -2.69
C VAL A 82 3.36 12.68 -2.82
N PHE A 83 3.71 11.51 -3.32
CA PHE A 83 5.12 11.16 -3.55
C PHE A 83 5.57 11.76 -4.87
N TYR A 84 6.76 12.34 -4.90
CA TYR A 84 7.35 12.82 -6.15
C TYR A 84 7.73 11.63 -7.04
N VAL A 85 7.28 11.65 -8.29
CA VAL A 85 7.56 10.61 -9.26
C VAL A 85 8.41 11.18 -10.40
N PRO A 86 9.71 10.81 -10.49
CA PRO A 86 10.57 11.21 -11.58
C PRO A 86 9.99 10.82 -12.95
N ALA A 87 10.29 11.58 -14.00
CA ALA A 87 9.72 11.39 -15.33
C ALA A 87 9.86 9.95 -15.86
N GLU A 88 11.02 9.35 -15.65
CA GLU A 88 11.31 7.96 -16.06
C GLU A 88 10.55 6.91 -15.26
N ALA A 89 9.98 7.28 -14.10
CA ALA A 89 9.24 6.39 -13.21
C ALA A 89 7.71 6.59 -13.28
N ARG A 90 7.23 7.55 -14.05
CA ARG A 90 5.79 7.79 -14.26
C ARG A 90 5.16 6.60 -14.97
N TRP A 91 3.91 6.32 -14.63
CA TRP A 91 3.22 5.14 -15.17
C TRP A 91 3.20 5.11 -16.70
N GLU A 92 2.99 6.24 -17.36
CA GLU A 92 2.99 6.33 -18.82
C GLU A 92 4.33 5.92 -19.43
N ALA A 93 5.46 6.34 -18.82
CA ALA A 93 6.79 5.95 -19.28
C ALA A 93 7.03 4.44 -19.16
N ILE A 94 6.45 3.79 -18.15
CA ILE A 94 6.51 2.35 -17.96
C ILE A 94 5.58 1.64 -18.95
N ALA A 95 4.35 2.14 -19.14
CA ALA A 95 3.33 1.53 -19.98
C ALA A 95 3.75 1.46 -21.46
N ILE A 96 4.45 2.46 -21.98
CA ILE A 96 5.01 2.44 -23.34
C ILE A 96 5.92 1.23 -23.55
N HIS A 97 6.57 0.74 -22.49
CA HIS A 97 7.49 -0.40 -22.54
C HIS A 97 6.86 -1.71 -22.02
N ALA A 98 5.54 -1.80 -21.87
CA ALA A 98 4.85 -2.96 -21.31
C ALA A 98 5.23 -4.29 -22.00
N HIS A 99 5.41 -4.28 -23.30
CA HIS A 99 5.78 -5.46 -24.10
C HIS A 99 7.29 -5.62 -24.34
N SER A 100 8.13 -4.78 -23.72
CA SER A 100 9.58 -4.93 -23.79
C SER A 100 10.05 -6.14 -22.96
N PRO A 101 11.03 -6.91 -23.43
CA PRO A 101 11.71 -7.91 -22.62
C PRO A 101 12.34 -7.33 -21.34
N GLU A 102 12.63 -6.05 -21.34
CA GLU A 102 13.26 -5.32 -20.23
C GLU A 102 12.25 -4.71 -19.24
N ILE A 103 10.94 -4.95 -19.41
CA ILE A 103 9.89 -4.34 -18.57
C ILE A 103 10.16 -4.51 -17.07
N GLY A 104 10.67 -5.67 -16.65
CA GLY A 104 11.01 -5.90 -15.25
C GLY A 104 12.14 -4.99 -14.76
N THR A 105 13.17 -4.78 -15.56
CA THR A 105 14.29 -3.87 -15.25
C THR A 105 13.82 -2.42 -15.21
N ILE A 106 12.94 -2.03 -16.12
CA ILE A 106 12.34 -0.69 -16.17
C ILE A 106 11.57 -0.42 -14.88
N ILE A 107 10.72 -1.36 -14.45
CA ILE A 107 9.97 -1.22 -13.19
C ILE A 107 10.91 -1.17 -11.99
N ASP A 108 11.92 -2.03 -11.91
CA ASP A 108 12.90 -2.01 -10.82
C ASP A 108 13.66 -0.68 -10.75
N ASN A 109 14.00 -0.09 -11.88
CA ASN A 109 14.64 1.21 -11.95
C ASN A 109 13.69 2.34 -11.54
N ALA A 110 12.43 2.28 -11.95
CA ALA A 110 11.39 3.22 -11.53
C ALA A 110 11.22 3.19 -10.00
N MET A 111 11.14 2.00 -9.39
CA MET A 111 11.06 1.84 -7.94
C MET A 111 12.26 2.46 -7.22
N ARG A 112 13.49 2.26 -7.74
CA ARG A 112 14.71 2.88 -7.19
C ARG A 112 14.70 4.39 -7.31
N ALA A 113 14.26 4.92 -8.46
CA ALA A 113 14.19 6.36 -8.70
C ALA A 113 13.18 7.01 -7.72
N ILE A 114 12.02 6.42 -7.53
CA ILE A 114 11.01 6.90 -6.58
C ILE A 114 11.55 6.88 -5.14
N GLU A 115 12.19 5.81 -4.70
CA GLU A 115 12.77 5.74 -3.35
C GLU A 115 13.87 6.77 -3.12
N LYS A 116 14.67 7.05 -4.14
CA LYS A 116 15.75 8.06 -4.07
C LYS A 116 15.19 9.46 -3.76
N GLU A 117 14.08 9.79 -4.37
CA GLU A 117 13.43 11.09 -4.21
C GLU A 117 12.55 11.18 -2.95
N ASN A 118 12.06 10.04 -2.45
CA ASN A 118 11.13 9.99 -1.32
C ASN A 118 11.73 9.23 -0.14
N LYS A 119 12.33 9.94 0.81
CA LYS A 119 12.99 9.34 2.00
C LYS A 119 12.08 8.39 2.79
N ARG A 120 10.76 8.64 2.80
CA ARG A 120 9.77 7.79 3.49
C ARG A 120 9.56 6.44 2.84
N LEU A 121 9.87 6.31 1.54
CA LEU A 121 9.74 5.05 0.80
C LEU A 121 11.05 4.27 0.75
N LYS A 122 12.11 4.75 1.39
CA LYS A 122 13.44 4.13 1.35
C LYS A 122 13.38 2.68 1.81
N ASP A 123 13.85 1.77 0.96
CA ASP A 123 13.93 0.32 1.18
C ASP A 123 12.57 -0.38 1.33
N ILE A 124 11.46 0.29 0.98
CA ILE A 124 10.10 -0.25 1.10
C ILE A 124 9.66 -0.91 -0.21
N LEU A 125 9.93 -0.27 -1.35
CA LEU A 125 9.40 -0.72 -2.64
C LEU A 125 10.06 -2.03 -3.09
N PRO A 126 9.30 -2.97 -3.67
CA PRO A 126 9.86 -4.20 -4.22
C PRO A 126 10.70 -3.90 -5.47
N LYS A 127 11.83 -4.59 -5.62
CA LYS A 127 12.78 -4.45 -6.73
C LYS A 127 13.17 -5.82 -7.25
N ASN A 128 12.18 -6.65 -7.52
CA ASN A 128 12.32 -8.04 -7.93
C ASN A 128 11.55 -8.36 -9.22
N PHE A 129 11.28 -7.35 -10.04
CA PHE A 129 10.56 -7.50 -11.30
C PHE A 129 11.45 -7.99 -12.45
N ALA A 130 12.76 -7.72 -12.38
CA ALA A 130 13.71 -8.14 -13.42
C ALA A 130 14.08 -9.64 -13.39
N ARG A 131 13.75 -10.35 -12.31
CA ARG A 131 14.14 -11.74 -12.12
C ARG A 131 13.67 -12.67 -13.26
N PRO A 132 14.46 -13.73 -13.60
CA PRO A 132 14.15 -14.62 -14.71
C PRO A 132 12.85 -15.42 -14.53
N GLU A 133 12.49 -15.76 -13.30
CA GLU A 133 11.31 -16.57 -12.96
C GLU A 133 10.00 -15.83 -13.24
N LEU A 134 10.03 -14.49 -13.31
CA LEU A 134 8.87 -13.69 -13.64
C LEU A 134 8.72 -13.57 -15.16
N ASP A 135 7.64 -14.10 -15.68
CA ASP A 135 7.30 -14.02 -17.11
C ASP A 135 7.03 -12.55 -17.51
N LYS A 136 7.92 -11.99 -18.33
CA LYS A 136 7.88 -10.58 -18.74
C LYS A 136 6.66 -10.27 -19.61
N ARG A 137 6.18 -11.24 -20.40
CA ARG A 137 4.97 -11.08 -21.19
C ARG A 137 3.74 -10.91 -20.29
N ARG A 138 3.60 -11.79 -19.29
CA ARG A 138 2.50 -11.70 -18.33
C ARG A 138 2.57 -10.42 -17.49
N LEU A 139 3.78 -10.01 -17.14
CA LEU A 139 4.00 -8.73 -16.45
C LEU A 139 3.50 -7.57 -17.30
N GLY A 140 3.81 -7.55 -18.60
CA GLY A 140 3.32 -6.55 -19.55
C GLY A 140 1.79 -6.54 -19.65
N GLU A 141 1.15 -7.72 -19.75
CA GLU A 141 -0.32 -7.84 -19.77
C GLU A 141 -0.97 -7.24 -18.51
N VAL A 142 -0.32 -7.33 -17.34
CA VAL A 142 -0.80 -6.70 -16.11
C VAL A 142 -0.60 -5.19 -16.13
N VAL A 143 0.52 -4.70 -16.65
CA VAL A 143 0.74 -3.26 -16.85
C VAL A 143 -0.33 -2.68 -17.77
N ASP A 144 -0.65 -3.34 -18.89
CA ASP A 144 -1.73 -2.92 -19.80
C ASP A 144 -3.09 -2.88 -19.10
N LEU A 145 -3.39 -3.92 -18.31
CA LEU A 145 -4.65 -3.93 -17.56
C LEU A 145 -4.74 -2.75 -16.63
N PHE A 146 -3.69 -2.48 -15.84
CA PHE A 146 -3.69 -1.36 -14.90
C PHE A 146 -3.73 0.00 -15.61
N THR A 147 -3.16 0.10 -16.81
CA THR A 147 -3.25 1.30 -17.65
C THR A 147 -4.70 1.59 -18.06
N ASN A 148 -5.47 0.54 -18.35
CA ASN A 148 -6.87 0.67 -18.77
C ASN A 148 -7.86 0.87 -17.61
N ILE A 149 -7.43 0.66 -16.36
CA ILE A 149 -8.25 0.95 -15.18
C ILE A 149 -8.22 2.45 -14.92
N ARG A 150 -9.31 3.14 -15.25
CA ARG A 150 -9.47 4.56 -14.97
C ARG A 150 -9.87 4.76 -13.50
N MET A 151 -8.87 5.04 -12.69
CA MET A 151 -9.06 5.18 -11.24
C MET A 151 -9.79 6.47 -10.85
N HIS A 152 -9.86 7.47 -11.75
CA HIS A 152 -10.46 8.76 -11.48
C HIS A 152 -11.99 8.84 -11.68
N GLU A 153 -12.60 7.86 -12.36
CA GLU A 153 -14.02 7.93 -12.73
C GLU A 153 -14.98 7.46 -11.62
N HIS A 154 -14.48 6.87 -10.53
CA HIS A 154 -15.32 6.17 -9.54
C HIS A 154 -15.29 6.74 -8.11
N GLY A 155 -14.93 8.01 -7.93
CA GLY A 155 -14.91 8.63 -6.61
C GLY A 155 -13.50 8.82 -6.04
N ASP A 156 -13.37 8.94 -4.71
CA ASP A 156 -12.08 9.17 -4.07
C ASP A 156 -11.08 8.04 -4.39
N SER A 157 -10.06 8.36 -5.18
CA SER A 157 -9.07 7.39 -5.71
C SER A 157 -8.35 6.62 -4.61
N LYS A 158 -8.25 7.18 -3.39
CA LYS A 158 -7.66 6.54 -2.23
C LYS A 158 -8.44 5.32 -1.76
N ASP A 159 -9.76 5.43 -1.73
CA ASP A 159 -10.61 4.34 -1.27
C ASP A 159 -10.58 3.16 -2.25
N ILE A 160 -10.55 3.46 -3.55
CA ILE A 160 -10.55 2.46 -4.62
C ILE A 160 -9.29 1.60 -4.58
N LEU A 161 -8.12 2.22 -4.55
CA LEU A 161 -6.84 1.50 -4.53
C LEU A 161 -6.56 0.84 -3.19
N GLY A 162 -6.96 1.50 -2.11
CA GLY A 162 -6.92 0.89 -0.78
C GLY A 162 -7.75 -0.39 -0.73
N ARG A 163 -8.94 -0.42 -1.34
CA ARG A 163 -9.78 -1.60 -1.43
C ARG A 163 -9.19 -2.68 -2.35
N ALA A 164 -8.62 -2.29 -3.50
CA ALA A 164 -7.93 -3.23 -4.38
C ALA A 164 -6.75 -3.90 -3.68
N TYR A 165 -5.96 -3.11 -2.94
CA TYR A 165 -4.83 -3.61 -2.16
C TYR A 165 -5.30 -4.62 -1.10
N GLU A 166 -6.33 -4.27 -0.32
CA GLU A 166 -6.90 -5.13 0.70
C GLU A 166 -7.55 -6.39 0.12
N TYR A 167 -8.25 -6.26 -1.01
CA TYR A 167 -8.82 -7.39 -1.73
C TYR A 167 -7.72 -8.37 -2.18
N CYS A 168 -6.64 -7.89 -2.77
CA CYS A 168 -5.51 -8.73 -3.14
C CYS A 168 -4.87 -9.38 -1.91
N LEU A 169 -4.69 -8.67 -0.81
CA LEU A 169 -4.20 -9.25 0.44
C LEU A 169 -5.10 -10.40 0.93
N SER A 170 -6.43 -10.22 0.92
CA SER A 170 -7.37 -11.26 1.32
C SER A 170 -7.30 -12.49 0.41
N LYS A 171 -7.15 -12.29 -0.91
CA LYS A 171 -7.02 -13.37 -1.87
C LYS A 171 -5.70 -14.13 -1.73
N PHE A 172 -4.60 -13.45 -1.45
CA PHE A 172 -3.35 -14.10 -1.09
C PHE A 172 -3.49 -14.92 0.20
N ALA A 173 -4.18 -14.38 1.20
CA ALA A 173 -4.45 -15.07 2.44
C ALA A 173 -5.29 -16.35 2.21
N GLU A 174 -6.33 -16.29 1.39
CA GLU A 174 -7.13 -17.45 1.00
C GLU A 174 -6.25 -18.53 0.32
N ALA A 175 -5.33 -18.13 -0.56
CA ALA A 175 -4.45 -19.03 -1.29
C ALA A 175 -3.36 -19.68 -0.41
N GLU A 176 -2.84 -18.97 0.59
CA GLU A 176 -1.81 -19.44 1.52
C GLU A 176 -2.39 -20.27 2.70
N GLY A 177 -3.69 -20.20 2.92
CA GLY A 177 -4.37 -20.99 3.95
C GLY A 177 -3.87 -20.70 5.37
N LYS A 178 -3.32 -21.71 6.09
CA LYS A 178 -2.88 -21.55 7.48
C LYS A 178 -1.73 -20.55 7.67
N LEU A 179 -0.88 -20.34 6.67
CA LEU A 179 0.24 -19.40 6.72
C LEU A 179 -0.22 -17.92 6.58
N ALA A 180 -1.45 -17.72 6.12
CA ALA A 180 -2.01 -16.39 5.94
C ALA A 180 -2.09 -15.57 7.22
N GLY A 181 -2.27 -16.22 8.37
CA GLY A 181 -2.33 -15.59 9.68
C GLY A 181 -1.09 -14.77 10.07
N GLU A 182 0.04 -15.02 9.40
CA GLU A 182 1.29 -14.27 9.66
C GLU A 182 1.26 -12.83 9.13
N PHE A 183 0.38 -12.52 8.18
CA PHE A 183 0.34 -11.18 7.60
C PHE A 183 -1.05 -10.57 7.46
N TYR A 184 -2.11 -11.34 7.53
CA TYR A 184 -3.47 -10.87 7.29
C TYR A 184 -4.44 -11.37 8.34
N THR A 185 -5.13 -10.43 8.98
CA THR A 185 -6.26 -10.71 9.87
C THR A 185 -7.55 -10.29 9.16
N PRO A 186 -8.57 -11.16 9.06
CA PRO A 186 -9.82 -10.82 8.40
C PRO A 186 -10.45 -9.53 8.93
N ALA A 187 -10.92 -8.68 8.02
CA ALA A 187 -11.44 -7.35 8.35
C ALA A 187 -12.58 -7.38 9.40
N CYS A 188 -13.40 -8.43 9.41
CA CYS A 188 -14.46 -8.58 10.41
C CYS A 188 -13.92 -8.74 11.84
N ILE A 189 -12.80 -9.45 12.02
CA ILE A 189 -12.15 -9.63 13.33
C ILE A 189 -11.54 -8.28 13.75
N VAL A 190 -10.77 -7.66 12.86
CA VAL A 190 -10.11 -6.37 13.13
C VAL A 190 -11.14 -5.30 13.48
N LYS A 191 -12.24 -5.22 12.72
CA LYS A 191 -13.33 -4.28 12.99
C LYS A 191 -13.96 -4.51 14.35
N THR A 192 -14.14 -5.77 14.76
CA THR A 192 -14.65 -6.10 16.08
C THR A 192 -13.72 -5.60 17.18
N LEU A 193 -12.41 -5.87 17.05
CA LEU A 193 -11.41 -5.42 18.01
C LEU A 193 -11.37 -3.87 18.12
N VAL A 194 -11.38 -3.18 16.99
CA VAL A 194 -11.36 -1.71 16.96
C VAL A 194 -12.64 -1.13 17.59
N ASN A 195 -13.82 -1.72 17.34
CA ASN A 195 -15.06 -1.28 17.97
C ASN A 195 -15.07 -1.50 19.49
N VAL A 196 -14.35 -2.48 19.99
CA VAL A 196 -14.18 -2.69 21.44
C VAL A 196 -13.20 -1.68 22.03
N LEU A 197 -12.08 -1.42 21.34
CA LEU A 197 -11.02 -0.51 21.79
C LEU A 197 -11.41 0.97 21.67
N GLN A 198 -12.24 1.34 20.70
CA GLN A 198 -12.71 2.70 20.44
C GLN A 198 -11.60 3.76 20.43
N PRO A 199 -10.66 3.69 19.48
CA PRO A 199 -9.48 4.53 19.45
C PRO A 199 -9.79 5.96 18.95
N TYR A 200 -10.48 6.78 19.73
CA TYR A 200 -10.84 8.15 19.34
C TYR A 200 -9.64 9.12 19.36
N LYS A 201 -8.64 8.87 20.22
CA LYS A 201 -7.45 9.71 20.37
C LYS A 201 -6.33 8.98 21.10
N GLY A 202 -5.09 9.45 20.92
CA GLY A 202 -3.93 8.94 21.62
C GLY A 202 -3.05 8.04 20.77
N ARG A 203 -2.40 7.05 21.37
CA ARG A 203 -1.47 6.16 20.68
C ARG A 203 -2.12 4.80 20.40
N VAL A 204 -2.05 4.37 19.16
CA VAL A 204 -2.45 3.03 18.72
C VAL A 204 -1.17 2.26 18.45
N TYR A 205 -0.94 1.19 19.19
CA TYR A 205 0.26 0.36 19.09
C TYR A 205 -0.11 -1.09 18.80
N ASP A 206 0.52 -1.65 17.77
CA ASP A 206 0.38 -3.06 17.41
C ASP A 206 1.79 -3.70 17.29
N PRO A 207 2.17 -4.59 18.22
CA PRO A 207 3.50 -5.24 18.22
C PRO A 207 3.69 -6.30 17.14
N CYS A 208 2.63 -6.71 16.46
CA CYS A 208 2.62 -7.72 15.41
C CYS A 208 1.67 -7.28 14.29
N CYS A 209 1.94 -6.10 13.71
CA CYS A 209 0.96 -5.35 12.92
C CYS A 209 0.56 -6.02 11.60
N GLY A 210 1.27 -7.07 11.18
CA GLY A 210 0.98 -7.73 9.92
C GLY A 210 1.01 -6.75 8.76
N SER A 211 -0.02 -6.77 7.94
CA SER A 211 -0.23 -5.81 6.83
C SER A 211 -0.80 -4.45 7.26
N GLY A 212 -0.89 -4.17 8.56
CA GLY A 212 -1.38 -2.90 9.09
C GLY A 212 -2.91 -2.80 9.21
N GLY A 213 -3.62 -3.92 9.17
CA GLY A 213 -5.10 -3.95 9.19
C GLY A 213 -5.73 -3.24 10.39
N MET A 214 -5.16 -3.38 11.60
CA MET A 214 -5.63 -2.70 12.80
C MET A 214 -5.58 -1.18 12.67
N PHE A 215 -4.52 -0.65 12.07
CA PHE A 215 -4.36 0.79 11.87
C PHE A 215 -5.35 1.34 10.85
N VAL A 216 -5.56 0.60 9.73
CA VAL A 216 -6.54 0.95 8.70
C VAL A 216 -7.94 1.01 9.30
N GLN A 217 -8.35 0.00 10.07
CA GLN A 217 -9.66 -0.02 10.70
C GLN A 217 -9.81 1.04 11.80
N SER A 218 -8.72 1.36 12.52
CA SER A 218 -8.72 2.46 13.50
C SER A 218 -8.94 3.82 12.82
N ALA A 219 -8.30 4.06 11.67
CA ALA A 219 -8.52 5.26 10.88
C ALA A 219 -9.98 5.35 10.39
N GLN A 220 -10.52 4.29 9.81
CA GLN A 220 -11.91 4.21 9.37
C GLN A 220 -12.92 4.40 10.51
N PHE A 221 -12.61 3.87 11.69
CA PHE A 221 -13.42 4.09 12.89
C PHE A 221 -13.51 5.56 13.24
N ILE A 222 -12.38 6.26 13.27
CA ILE A 222 -12.32 7.70 13.58
C ILE A 222 -13.10 8.51 12.54
N GLU A 223 -12.88 8.26 11.26
CA GLU A 223 -13.58 8.94 10.15
C GLU A 223 -15.09 8.73 10.23
N SER A 224 -15.54 7.51 10.50
CA SER A 224 -16.98 7.18 10.63
C SER A 224 -17.65 7.83 11.83
N HIS A 225 -16.88 8.26 12.83
CA HIS A 225 -17.35 8.98 14.02
C HIS A 225 -17.04 10.48 13.97
N SER A 226 -16.87 11.05 12.77
CA SER A 226 -16.58 12.47 12.55
C SER A 226 -15.33 12.98 13.28
N GLY A 227 -14.39 12.08 13.58
CA GLY A 227 -13.11 12.39 14.17
C GLY A 227 -12.06 12.80 13.13
N ASN A 228 -10.93 13.31 13.61
CA ASN A 228 -9.77 13.59 12.78
C ASN A 228 -8.72 12.50 13.01
N ILE A 229 -8.24 11.87 11.93
CA ILE A 229 -7.20 10.83 11.99
C ILE A 229 -5.92 11.32 12.68
N ASN A 230 -5.64 12.62 12.63
CA ASN A 230 -4.49 13.22 13.31
C ASN A 230 -4.60 13.18 14.85
N ASN A 231 -5.75 12.78 15.39
CA ASN A 231 -5.92 12.59 16.84
C ASN A 231 -5.24 11.32 17.36
N ILE A 232 -4.85 10.42 16.46
CA ILE A 232 -4.09 9.23 16.84
C ILE A 232 -2.67 9.28 16.28
N SER A 233 -1.75 8.68 17.01
CA SER A 233 -0.38 8.39 16.56
C SER A 233 -0.23 6.87 16.46
N VAL A 234 0.16 6.41 15.30
CA VAL A 234 0.21 4.98 14.97
C VAL A 234 1.64 4.46 15.12
N TYR A 235 1.79 3.40 15.90
CA TYR A 235 3.05 2.72 16.14
C TYR A 235 2.88 1.22 15.93
N GLY A 236 3.84 0.60 15.27
CA GLY A 236 3.78 -0.84 15.04
C GLY A 236 5.11 -1.45 14.74
N GLN A 237 5.13 -2.77 14.68
CA GLN A 237 6.29 -3.54 14.26
C GLN A 237 5.86 -4.90 13.71
N ASP A 238 6.69 -5.49 12.88
CA ASP A 238 6.54 -6.85 12.40
C ASP A 238 7.89 -7.54 12.28
N SER A 239 7.94 -8.85 12.55
CA SER A 239 9.16 -9.65 12.48
C SER A 239 9.56 -9.95 11.03
N ASN A 240 8.57 -10.05 10.13
CA ASN A 240 8.81 -10.37 8.73
C ASN A 240 9.03 -9.09 7.93
N PRO A 241 10.24 -8.89 7.34
CA PRO A 241 10.55 -7.67 6.58
C PRO A 241 9.62 -7.45 5.38
N THR A 242 9.14 -8.52 4.75
CA THR A 242 8.22 -8.41 3.60
C THR A 242 6.85 -7.94 4.06
N THR A 243 6.35 -8.49 5.16
CA THR A 243 5.09 -8.09 5.78
C THR A 243 5.15 -6.63 6.27
N TRP A 244 6.26 -6.24 6.89
CA TRP A 244 6.50 -4.85 7.28
C TRP A 244 6.44 -3.88 6.08
N LYS A 245 7.06 -4.23 4.95
CA LYS A 245 6.97 -3.43 3.71
C LYS A 245 5.54 -3.33 3.18
N MET A 246 4.79 -4.44 3.23
CA MET A 246 3.37 -4.43 2.86
C MET A 246 2.55 -3.49 3.74
N ALA A 247 2.79 -3.48 5.06
CA ALA A 247 2.15 -2.54 5.97
C ALA A 247 2.46 -1.09 5.62
N GLN A 248 3.72 -0.76 5.38
CA GLN A 248 4.15 0.59 4.97
C GLN A 248 3.42 1.06 3.71
N MET A 249 3.37 0.23 2.67
CA MET A 249 2.65 0.55 1.43
C MET A 249 1.14 0.69 1.69
N ASN A 250 0.55 -0.20 2.48
CA ASN A 250 -0.87 -0.17 2.81
C ASN A 250 -1.29 1.12 3.52
N LEU A 251 -0.50 1.56 4.48
CA LEU A 251 -0.75 2.79 5.24
C LEU A 251 -0.50 4.04 4.38
N ALA A 252 0.55 4.02 3.54
CA ALA A 252 0.86 5.11 2.62
C ALA A 252 -0.28 5.36 1.60
N ILE A 253 -0.89 4.30 1.03
CA ILE A 253 -2.05 4.40 0.14
C ILE A 253 -3.21 5.16 0.82
N ARG A 254 -3.40 4.96 2.11
CA ARG A 254 -4.51 5.54 2.87
C ARG A 254 -4.18 6.86 3.55
N GLY A 255 -2.97 7.37 3.35
CA GLY A 255 -2.52 8.59 4.00
C GLY A 255 -2.44 8.48 5.52
N ILE A 256 -2.16 7.28 6.04
CA ILE A 256 -1.97 7.04 7.46
C ILE A 256 -0.49 7.19 7.79
N GLU A 257 -0.17 8.19 8.60
CA GLU A 257 1.20 8.36 9.11
C GLU A 257 1.44 7.37 10.25
N ALA A 258 2.50 6.56 10.13
CA ALA A 258 2.81 5.54 11.11
C ALA A 258 4.32 5.43 11.35
N ASP A 259 4.70 5.21 12.58
CA ASP A 259 6.06 4.82 12.96
C ASP A 259 6.11 3.29 13.11
N LEU A 260 6.50 2.63 12.03
CA LEU A 260 6.66 1.18 12.01
C LEU A 260 8.13 0.81 12.20
N GLY A 261 8.49 0.48 13.43
CA GLY A 261 9.81 0.00 13.79
C GLY A 261 10.10 -1.42 13.30
N ARG A 262 11.38 -1.81 13.39
CA ARG A 262 11.75 -3.22 13.27
C ARG A 262 11.30 -3.98 14.52
N CYS A 263 10.92 -5.24 14.34
CA CYS A 263 10.45 -6.07 15.44
C CYS A 263 11.51 -6.21 16.54
N LEU A 264 11.13 -5.81 17.75
CA LEU A 264 11.94 -5.92 18.96
C LEU A 264 11.41 -7.02 19.90
N LEU A 265 10.59 -7.96 19.42
CA LEU A 265 9.96 -8.99 20.25
C LEU A 265 10.98 -9.82 21.06
N TYR A 266 12.18 -10.03 20.50
CA TYR A 266 13.26 -10.73 21.21
C TYR A 266 13.96 -9.87 22.29
N THR A 267 13.76 -8.56 22.25
CA THR A 267 14.39 -7.61 23.20
C THR A 267 13.37 -6.94 24.10
N SER A 268 12.07 -7.10 23.84
CA SER A 268 11.01 -6.58 24.69
C SER A 268 10.68 -7.57 25.79
N PRO A 269 10.75 -7.20 27.07
CA PRO A 269 10.42 -8.09 28.18
C PRO A 269 8.96 -8.53 28.08
N SER A 270 8.74 -9.83 28.12
CA SER A 270 7.41 -10.42 28.21
C SER A 270 6.97 -10.52 29.66
N PRO A 271 5.68 -10.36 30.00
CA PRO A 271 5.18 -10.65 31.34
C PRO A 271 5.50 -12.07 31.81
N ARG A 272 5.75 -13.03 30.90
CA ARG A 272 6.19 -14.39 31.21
C ARG A 272 7.65 -14.45 31.66
N ASP A 273 8.52 -13.57 31.15
CA ASP A 273 9.94 -13.53 31.51
C ASP A 273 10.15 -13.12 32.98
N ALA A 274 9.21 -12.38 33.55
CA ALA A 274 9.24 -11.97 34.95
C ALA A 274 9.00 -13.14 35.95
N HIS A 275 8.54 -14.29 35.47
CA HIS A 275 8.26 -15.45 36.32
C HIS A 275 9.43 -16.49 36.36
N GLU A 276 10.38 -16.41 35.44
CA GLU A 276 11.54 -17.31 35.39
C GLU A 276 12.72 -16.87 36.27
N SER A 277 12.66 -15.69 36.89
CA SER A 277 13.71 -15.14 37.74
C SER A 277 13.41 -15.21 39.25
N ARG A 278 12.59 -16.16 39.70
CA ARG A 278 12.35 -16.42 41.12
C ARG A 278 12.66 -17.88 41.49
#